data_d0facd62149f2b14ad2ed197bf2369b8
#
_entry.id   d0facd62149f2b14ad2ed197bf2369b8
#
_cell.length_a   1.000
_cell.length_b   1.000
_cell.length_c   1.000
_cell.angle_alpha   90.00
_cell.angle_beta   90.00
_cell.angle_gamma   90.00
#
_symmetry.space_group_name_H-M   'P 1'
#
loop_
_entity.id
_entity.type
_entity.pdbx_description
1 polymer ?
#
loop_
_entity_poly.entity_id
_entity_poly.type
_entity_poly.pdbx_seq_one_letter_code
_entity_poly.pdbx_strand_id
1 'polypeptide(L)'
;EDLLEGVVNVSRSKLVIDDTPGISIAQLRSKCRKMKLEQGLEIVIIDYLQLMTSGSKRSDSRQQEISDISRSLKALARELECPVVALSQLSRACETRPDHRPMLSDLRESGAIEQDADIVIFLYRDDYYNKDTEHPNEAEVIIAKQRNGPIGTVRLVWRPETTRFENMERK
;
A
#
# COMPACT_ATOMS: atom_id res chain seq x y z
N GLU A 1 20.28 0.63 -24.82
CA GLU A 1 19.07 0.78 -25.68
C GLU A 1 17.81 0.64 -24.83
N ASP A 2 17.68 -0.43 -24.04
CA ASP A 2 16.50 -0.72 -23.18
C ASP A 2 16.23 0.36 -22.12
N LEU A 3 17.28 0.98 -21.56
CA LEU A 3 17.12 2.03 -20.54
C LEU A 3 16.51 3.32 -21.13
N LEU A 4 16.93 3.70 -22.33
CA LEU A 4 16.40 4.87 -23.02
C LEU A 4 14.94 4.68 -23.43
N GLU A 5 14.59 3.48 -23.88
CA GLU A 5 13.22 3.12 -24.21
C GLU A 5 12.33 3.14 -22.97
N GLY A 6 12.83 2.59 -21.84
CA GLY A 6 12.14 2.66 -20.56
C GLY A 6 11.87 4.08 -20.10
N VAL A 7 12.87 4.98 -20.21
CA VAL A 7 12.72 6.41 -19.85
C VAL A 7 11.67 7.09 -20.74
N VAL A 8 11.68 6.82 -22.03
CA VAL A 8 10.70 7.39 -22.97
C VAL A 8 9.28 6.92 -22.62
N ASN A 9 9.10 5.66 -22.31
CA ASN A 9 7.80 5.10 -21.94
C ASN A 9 7.27 5.72 -20.64
N VAL A 10 8.11 5.87 -19.62
CA VAL A 10 7.73 6.54 -18.36
C VAL A 10 7.41 8.02 -18.59
N SER A 11 8.21 8.73 -19.38
CA SER A 11 7.99 10.15 -19.65
C SER A 11 6.69 10.45 -20.41
N ARG A 12 6.18 9.47 -21.17
CA ARG A 12 4.90 9.55 -21.88
C ARG A 12 3.70 9.14 -21.00
N SER A 13 3.97 8.52 -19.87
CA SER A 13 2.91 8.12 -18.95
C SER A 13 2.33 9.35 -18.22
N LYS A 14 1.08 9.24 -17.78
CA LYS A 14 0.43 10.24 -16.91
C LYS A 14 0.80 10.05 -15.43
N LEU A 15 1.99 9.52 -15.15
CA LEU A 15 2.48 9.33 -13.80
C LEU A 15 3.02 10.65 -13.25
N VAL A 16 2.47 11.08 -12.12
CA VAL A 16 2.97 12.24 -11.36
C VAL A 16 3.49 11.75 -10.02
N ILE A 17 4.72 12.10 -9.71
CA ILE A 17 5.37 11.77 -8.45
C ILE A 17 5.43 13.04 -7.59
N ASP A 18 4.93 12.95 -6.38
CA ASP A 18 4.99 14.00 -5.37
C ASP A 18 5.88 13.53 -4.22
N ASP A 19 7.04 14.11 -4.08
CA ASP A 19 8.06 13.81 -3.07
C ASP A 19 8.00 14.74 -1.85
N THR A 20 6.89 15.45 -1.65
CA THR A 20 6.72 16.35 -0.49
C THR A 20 6.83 15.57 0.83
N PRO A 21 7.85 15.83 1.67
CA PRO A 21 8.01 15.11 2.92
C PRO A 21 6.92 15.51 3.92
N GLY A 22 6.38 14.51 4.63
CA GLY A 22 5.39 14.75 5.68
C GLY A 22 4.10 15.42 5.19
N ILE A 23 3.68 15.10 3.97
CA ILE A 23 2.48 15.69 3.36
C ILE A 23 1.26 15.53 4.29
N SER A 24 0.53 16.60 4.52
CA SER A 24 -0.71 16.55 5.29
C SER A 24 -1.90 16.12 4.41
N ILE A 25 -2.94 15.57 5.05
CA ILE A 25 -4.20 15.23 4.35
C ILE A 25 -4.77 16.41 3.58
N ALA A 26 -4.72 17.61 4.15
CA ALA A 26 -5.25 18.82 3.49
C ALA A 26 -4.46 19.16 2.23
N GLN A 27 -3.14 19.05 2.27
CA GLN A 27 -2.27 19.27 1.10
C GLN A 27 -2.50 18.20 0.02
N LEU A 28 -2.53 16.91 0.41
CA LEU A 28 -2.82 15.82 -0.50
C LEU A 28 -4.16 16.03 -1.21
N ARG A 29 -5.21 16.34 -0.44
CA ARG A 29 -6.56 16.59 -0.97
C ARG A 29 -6.57 17.73 -1.98
N SER A 30 -5.90 18.85 -1.67
CA SER A 30 -5.80 20.00 -2.57
C SER A 30 -5.10 19.64 -3.87
N LYS A 31 -3.96 18.93 -3.80
CA LYS A 31 -3.20 18.49 -4.98
C LYS A 31 -4.03 17.51 -5.83
N CYS A 32 -4.65 16.51 -5.22
CA CYS A 32 -5.47 15.54 -5.93
C CYS A 32 -6.68 16.16 -6.61
N ARG A 33 -7.37 17.11 -5.96
CA ARG A 33 -8.47 17.87 -6.58
C ARG A 33 -8.01 18.63 -7.82
N LYS A 34 -6.89 19.34 -7.71
CA LYS A 34 -6.30 20.06 -8.83
C LYS A 34 -5.99 19.12 -10.00
N MET A 35 -5.30 18.01 -9.73
CA MET A 35 -4.98 17.02 -10.75
C MET A 35 -6.24 16.42 -11.40
N LYS A 36 -7.26 16.10 -10.60
CA LYS A 36 -8.53 15.55 -11.10
C LYS A 36 -9.19 16.49 -12.10
N LEU A 37 -9.16 17.79 -11.83
CA LEU A 37 -9.76 18.83 -12.69
C LEU A 37 -8.94 19.09 -13.96
N GLU A 38 -7.60 19.13 -13.86
CA GLU A 38 -6.73 19.54 -14.95
C GLU A 38 -6.38 18.40 -15.91
N GLN A 39 -6.17 17.20 -15.40
CA GLN A 39 -5.58 16.08 -16.17
C GLN A 39 -6.37 14.78 -16.06
N GLY A 40 -7.33 14.72 -15.16
CA GLY A 40 -7.94 13.48 -14.70
C GLY A 40 -7.04 12.77 -13.68
N LEU A 41 -7.66 12.02 -12.78
CA LEU A 41 -6.97 11.25 -11.75
C LEU A 41 -7.68 9.90 -11.60
N GLU A 42 -6.97 8.82 -11.92
CA GLU A 42 -7.53 7.47 -11.94
C GLU A 42 -7.18 6.66 -10.68
N ILE A 43 -6.02 6.95 -10.07
CA ILE A 43 -5.55 6.26 -8.86
C ILE A 43 -4.61 7.16 -8.07
N VAL A 44 -4.66 7.04 -6.75
CA VAL A 44 -3.69 7.66 -5.83
C VAL A 44 -2.95 6.54 -5.10
N ILE A 45 -1.62 6.58 -5.15
CA ILE A 45 -0.77 5.63 -4.43
C ILE A 45 0.05 6.40 -3.39
N ILE A 46 0.06 5.92 -2.14
CA ILE A 46 0.76 6.55 -1.02
C ILE A 46 1.80 5.58 -0.47
N ASP A 47 3.06 5.94 -0.53
CA ASP A 47 4.18 5.18 0.03
C ASP A 47 4.88 6.02 1.09
N TYR A 48 4.60 5.80 2.34
CA TYR A 48 3.62 4.99 3.05
C TYR A 48 2.89 5.85 4.12
N LEU A 49 1.80 5.35 4.70
CA LEU A 49 0.91 6.10 5.60
C LEU A 49 1.64 6.78 6.76
N GLN A 50 2.62 6.10 7.33
CA GLN A 50 3.37 6.59 8.49
C GLN A 50 4.28 7.79 8.18
N LEU A 51 4.45 8.19 6.92
CA LEU A 51 5.13 9.44 6.56
C LEU A 51 4.18 10.64 6.50
N MET A 52 2.87 10.41 6.49
CA MET A 52 1.88 11.48 6.42
C MET A 52 1.64 12.12 7.79
N THR A 53 1.09 13.34 7.76
CA THR A 53 0.61 14.04 8.95
C THR A 53 -0.88 14.35 8.84
N SER A 54 -1.57 14.36 9.96
CA SER A 54 -2.97 14.80 10.00
C SER A 54 -3.11 16.31 9.79
N GLY A 55 -2.04 17.06 10.01
CA GLY A 55 -2.04 18.52 10.02
C GLY A 55 -2.68 19.12 11.30
N SER A 56 -3.14 18.30 12.21
CA SER A 56 -3.69 18.71 13.51
C SER A 56 -2.60 18.76 14.58
N LYS A 57 -2.47 19.88 15.27
CA LYS A 57 -1.58 20.03 16.44
C LYS A 57 -2.07 19.28 17.70
N ARG A 58 -3.22 18.59 17.64
CA ARG A 58 -3.93 17.98 18.77
C ARG A 58 -4.04 16.46 18.71
N SER A 59 -3.21 15.75 17.98
CA SER A 59 -3.27 14.30 18.09
C SER A 59 -2.49 13.86 19.33
N ASP A 60 -3.22 13.33 20.31
CA ASP A 60 -2.66 12.90 21.60
C ASP A 60 -1.77 11.65 21.47
N SER A 61 -1.82 10.96 20.34
CA SER A 61 -0.96 9.81 20.03
C SER A 61 -0.80 9.60 18.52
N ARG A 62 0.32 8.96 18.13
CA ARG A 62 0.56 8.56 16.73
C ARG A 62 -0.54 7.63 16.19
N GLN A 63 -1.06 6.76 17.04
CA GLN A 63 -2.15 5.86 16.71
C GLN A 63 -3.43 6.62 16.31
N GLN A 64 -3.77 7.67 17.05
CA GLN A 64 -4.91 8.51 16.73
C GLN A 64 -4.70 9.26 15.42
N GLU A 65 -3.50 9.76 15.19
CA GLU A 65 -3.14 10.45 13.95
C GLU A 65 -3.31 9.53 12.72
N ILE A 66 -2.80 8.31 12.76
CA ILE A 66 -2.98 7.33 11.69
C ILE A 66 -4.46 6.99 11.47
N SER A 67 -5.24 6.91 12.55
CA SER A 67 -6.69 6.68 12.45
C SER A 67 -7.41 7.82 11.74
N ASP A 68 -7.01 9.06 12.01
CA ASP A 68 -7.58 10.24 11.36
C ASP A 68 -7.19 10.33 9.88
N ILE A 69 -5.93 9.97 9.57
CA ILE A 69 -5.43 9.86 8.19
C ILE A 69 -6.24 8.80 7.44
N SER A 70 -6.39 7.60 7.99
CA SER A 70 -7.13 6.49 7.36
C SER A 70 -8.56 6.90 6.98
N ARG A 71 -9.31 7.47 7.94
CA ARG A 71 -10.68 7.97 7.69
C ARG A 71 -10.71 9.05 6.60
N SER A 72 -9.73 9.94 6.64
CA SER A 72 -9.65 11.04 5.67
C SER A 72 -9.33 10.53 4.26
N LEU A 73 -8.47 9.52 4.11
CA LEU A 73 -8.19 8.88 2.83
C LEU A 73 -9.41 8.15 2.27
N LYS A 74 -10.21 7.50 3.13
CA LYS A 74 -11.47 6.91 2.72
C LYS A 74 -12.46 7.96 2.20
N ALA A 75 -12.54 9.11 2.86
CA ALA A 75 -13.36 10.23 2.40
C ALA A 75 -12.85 10.80 1.08
N LEU A 76 -11.52 10.92 0.93
CA LEU A 76 -10.88 11.40 -0.29
C LEU A 76 -11.16 10.49 -1.49
N ALA A 77 -11.04 9.17 -1.32
CA ALA A 77 -11.33 8.21 -2.38
C ALA A 77 -12.77 8.33 -2.91
N ARG A 78 -13.73 8.53 -2.00
CA ARG A 78 -15.14 8.76 -2.37
C ARG A 78 -15.35 10.09 -3.08
N GLU A 79 -14.71 11.15 -2.59
CA GLU A 79 -14.81 12.49 -3.17
C GLU A 79 -14.24 12.55 -4.60
N LEU A 80 -13.11 11.89 -4.80
CA LEU A 80 -12.42 11.87 -6.09
C LEU A 80 -12.96 10.80 -7.05
N GLU A 81 -13.84 9.91 -6.55
CA GLU A 81 -14.33 8.75 -7.31
C GLU A 81 -13.17 7.96 -7.94
N CYS A 82 -12.08 7.78 -7.20
CA CYS A 82 -10.94 6.98 -7.63
C CYS A 82 -10.36 6.16 -6.46
N PRO A 83 -9.75 5.00 -6.75
CA PRO A 83 -9.09 4.21 -5.73
C PRO A 83 -7.91 4.95 -5.10
N VAL A 84 -7.78 4.78 -3.79
CA VAL A 84 -6.61 5.20 -3.01
C VAL A 84 -5.94 3.95 -2.47
N VAL A 85 -4.73 3.67 -2.92
CA VAL A 85 -3.88 2.58 -2.44
C VAL A 85 -2.86 3.16 -1.48
N ALA A 86 -2.88 2.73 -0.23
CA ALA A 86 -1.96 3.21 0.77
C ALA A 86 -1.12 2.04 1.32
N LEU A 87 0.20 2.16 1.22
CA LEU A 87 1.11 1.23 1.85
C LEU A 87 1.14 1.54 3.35
N SER A 88 1.21 0.49 4.15
CA SER A 88 1.29 0.61 5.61
C SER A 88 2.33 -0.34 6.15
N GLN A 89 3.19 0.16 7.02
CA GLN A 89 4.11 -0.67 7.76
C GLN A 89 3.34 -1.49 8.79
N LEU A 90 3.68 -2.76 8.92
CA LEU A 90 3.12 -3.64 9.93
C LEU A 90 3.80 -3.43 11.29
N SER A 91 3.08 -3.77 12.36
CA SER A 91 3.65 -3.90 13.68
C SER A 91 4.75 -4.98 13.70
N ARG A 92 5.81 -4.74 14.46
CA ARG A 92 6.88 -5.74 14.68
C ARG A 92 6.40 -7.03 15.35
N ALA A 93 5.18 -7.07 15.84
CA ALA A 93 4.59 -8.28 16.42
C ALA A 93 4.56 -9.46 15.43
N CYS A 94 4.46 -9.22 14.13
CA CYS A 94 4.55 -10.29 13.13
C CYS A 94 5.94 -10.94 13.08
N GLU A 95 7.01 -10.19 13.35
CA GLU A 95 8.38 -10.69 13.34
C GLU A 95 8.69 -11.62 14.55
N THR A 96 7.90 -11.55 15.61
CA THR A 96 8.07 -12.37 16.81
C THR A 96 7.32 -13.69 16.74
N ARG A 97 6.45 -13.89 15.77
CA ARG A 97 5.73 -15.16 15.56
C ARG A 97 6.61 -16.17 14.83
N PRO A 98 6.46 -17.46 15.11
CA PRO A 98 7.25 -18.51 14.47
C PRO A 98 7.10 -18.57 12.94
N ASP A 99 5.92 -18.24 12.44
CA ASP A 99 5.58 -18.27 11.00
C ASP A 99 5.77 -16.92 10.29
N HIS A 100 6.03 -15.85 11.04
CA HIS A 100 6.17 -14.47 10.54
C HIS A 100 5.03 -14.02 9.59
N ARG A 101 3.91 -14.75 9.55
CA ARG A 101 2.82 -14.43 8.63
C ARG A 101 2.05 -13.20 9.10
N PRO A 102 1.82 -12.22 8.20
CA PRO A 102 1.06 -11.03 8.55
C PRO A 102 -0.43 -11.36 8.72
N MET A 103 -1.07 -10.67 9.67
CA MET A 103 -2.50 -10.77 9.93
C MET A 103 -3.11 -9.40 10.24
N LEU A 104 -4.43 -9.28 10.19
CA LEU A 104 -5.13 -8.01 10.41
C LEU A 104 -4.77 -7.35 11.75
N SER A 105 -4.50 -8.15 12.78
CA SER A 105 -4.08 -7.61 14.08
C SER A 105 -2.72 -6.89 14.04
N ASP A 106 -1.89 -7.10 13.01
CA ASP A 106 -0.60 -6.41 12.88
C ASP A 106 -0.76 -4.97 12.38
N LEU A 107 -1.97 -4.61 11.91
CA LEU A 107 -2.37 -3.23 11.64
C LEU A 107 -2.82 -2.47 12.90
N ARG A 108 -2.69 -3.07 14.10
CA ARG A 108 -3.28 -2.57 15.36
C ARG A 108 -2.75 -1.24 15.87
N GLU A 109 -1.58 -0.79 15.46
CA GLU A 109 -1.17 0.60 15.75
C GLU A 109 -2.09 1.63 15.08
N SER A 110 -3.02 1.14 14.26
CA SER A 110 -4.01 1.89 13.52
C SER A 110 -5.28 1.05 13.31
N GLY A 111 -5.93 0.63 14.40
CA GLY A 111 -7.16 -0.19 14.33
C GLY A 111 -8.25 0.37 13.40
N ALA A 112 -8.17 1.64 13.07
CA ALA A 112 -9.01 2.28 12.08
C ALA A 112 -8.70 1.83 10.64
N ILE A 113 -7.43 1.52 10.28
CA ILE A 113 -7.08 1.09 8.92
C ILE A 113 -7.86 -0.18 8.55
N GLU A 114 -7.89 -1.16 9.46
CA GLU A 114 -8.65 -2.38 9.24
C GLU A 114 -10.13 -2.10 9.00
N GLN A 115 -10.72 -1.16 9.75
CA GLN A 115 -12.15 -0.83 9.64
C GLN A 115 -12.45 -0.02 8.39
N ASP A 116 -11.62 0.96 8.07
CA ASP A 116 -11.85 1.92 6.99
C ASP A 116 -11.57 1.32 5.59
N ALA A 117 -10.53 0.48 5.47
CA ALA A 117 -10.16 -0.12 4.20
C ALA A 117 -11.25 -1.04 3.65
N ASP A 118 -11.52 -0.96 2.35
CA ASP A 118 -12.38 -1.91 1.66
C ASP A 118 -11.67 -3.22 1.38
N ILE A 119 -10.37 -3.14 1.11
CA ILE A 119 -9.49 -4.27 0.82
C ILE A 119 -8.23 -4.09 1.67
N VAL A 120 -7.79 -5.19 2.29
CA VAL A 120 -6.50 -5.29 2.95
C VAL A 120 -5.73 -6.43 2.31
N ILE A 121 -4.53 -6.11 1.83
CA ILE A 121 -3.63 -7.05 1.17
C ILE A 121 -2.32 -7.07 1.93
N PHE A 122 -1.83 -8.26 2.26
CA PHE A 122 -0.49 -8.45 2.77
C PHE A 122 0.39 -9.07 1.70
N LEU A 123 1.66 -8.70 1.72
CA LEU A 123 2.71 -9.34 0.95
C LEU A 123 3.56 -10.17 1.91
N TYR A 124 3.77 -11.44 1.59
CA TYR A 124 4.55 -12.35 2.40
C TYR A 124 5.48 -13.17 1.50
N ARG A 125 6.69 -13.40 2.01
CA ARG A 125 7.67 -14.28 1.38
C ARG A 125 8.30 -15.15 2.44
N ASP A 126 8.11 -16.46 2.33
CA ASP A 126 8.66 -17.41 3.30
C ASP A 126 10.20 -17.47 3.21
N ASP A 127 10.77 -17.40 1.99
CA ASP A 127 12.21 -17.42 1.74
C ASP A 127 12.98 -16.23 2.33
N TYR A 128 12.29 -15.17 2.71
CA TYR A 128 12.89 -14.04 3.41
C TYR A 128 13.24 -14.40 4.87
N TYR A 129 12.42 -15.22 5.52
CA TYR A 129 12.57 -15.61 6.91
C TYR A 129 13.19 -17.01 7.07
N ASN A 130 12.86 -17.95 6.20
CA ASN A 130 13.25 -19.34 6.23
C ASN A 130 14.10 -19.69 5.00
N LYS A 131 15.40 -19.93 5.21
CA LYS A 131 16.32 -20.29 4.12
C LYS A 131 16.13 -21.70 3.59
N ASP A 132 15.54 -22.57 4.41
CA ASP A 132 15.29 -23.98 4.07
C ASP A 132 13.84 -24.18 3.60
N THR A 133 13.19 -23.14 3.11
CA THR A 133 11.81 -23.19 2.64
C THR A 133 11.65 -24.12 1.44
N GLU A 134 10.53 -24.81 1.37
CA GLU A 134 10.12 -25.59 0.18
C GLU A 134 9.62 -24.70 -0.97
N HIS A 135 9.48 -23.37 -0.74
CA HIS A 135 8.91 -22.40 -1.67
C HIS A 135 9.87 -21.22 -1.96
N PRO A 136 11.09 -21.51 -2.47
CA PRO A 136 12.04 -20.45 -2.79
C PRO A 136 11.53 -19.57 -3.93
N ASN A 137 11.75 -18.26 -3.83
CA ASN A 137 11.31 -17.26 -4.81
C ASN A 137 9.77 -17.23 -5.03
N GLU A 138 8.99 -17.72 -4.08
CA GLU A 138 7.55 -17.52 -4.08
C GLU A 138 7.19 -16.31 -3.19
N ALA A 139 6.23 -15.52 -3.67
CA ALA A 139 5.60 -14.47 -2.89
C ALA A 139 4.10 -14.72 -2.80
N GLU A 140 3.54 -14.48 -1.65
CA GLU A 140 2.11 -14.58 -1.42
C GLU A 140 1.49 -13.19 -1.34
N VAL A 141 0.45 -12.96 -2.14
CA VAL A 141 -0.44 -11.82 -2.06
C VAL A 141 -1.68 -12.28 -1.30
N ILE A 142 -1.76 -11.93 -0.03
CA ILE A 142 -2.80 -12.40 0.89
C ILE A 142 -3.90 -11.35 0.97
N ILE A 143 -5.05 -11.61 0.38
CA ILE A 143 -6.24 -10.77 0.49
C ILE A 143 -6.91 -11.12 1.82
N ALA A 144 -6.55 -10.41 2.88
CA ALA A 144 -7.02 -10.68 4.24
C ALA A 144 -8.39 -10.06 4.55
N LYS A 145 -8.75 -9.02 3.82
CA LYS A 145 -10.08 -8.39 3.89
C LYS A 145 -10.50 -7.95 2.49
N GLN A 146 -11.75 -8.19 2.16
CA GLN A 146 -12.40 -7.66 0.95
C GLN A 146 -13.90 -7.50 1.20
N ARG A 147 -14.43 -6.26 1.11
CA ARG A 147 -15.85 -5.99 1.41
C ARG A 147 -16.81 -6.60 0.39
N ASN A 148 -16.42 -6.61 -0.88
CA ASN A 148 -17.29 -6.99 -1.99
C ASN A 148 -16.74 -8.19 -2.77
N GLY A 149 -15.99 -9.08 -2.13
CA GLY A 149 -15.43 -10.26 -2.77
C GLY A 149 -14.82 -11.24 -1.77
N PRO A 150 -14.31 -12.38 -2.25
CA PRO A 150 -13.71 -13.39 -1.40
C PRO A 150 -12.34 -12.95 -0.90
N ILE A 151 -11.96 -13.42 0.27
CA ILE A 151 -10.59 -13.40 0.75
C ILE A 151 -9.86 -14.61 0.18
N GLY A 152 -8.52 -14.56 0.15
CA GLY A 152 -7.72 -15.68 -0.36
C GLY A 152 -6.26 -15.28 -0.55
N THR A 153 -5.49 -16.20 -1.09
CA THR A 153 -4.07 -16.01 -1.36
C THR A 153 -3.75 -16.29 -2.82
N VAL A 154 -3.05 -15.36 -3.45
CA VAL A 154 -2.50 -15.53 -4.80
C VAL A 154 -0.99 -15.69 -4.66
N ARG A 155 -0.43 -16.72 -5.30
CA ARG A 155 1.01 -16.95 -5.34
C ARG A 155 1.60 -16.34 -6.60
N LEU A 156 2.74 -15.70 -6.47
CA LEU A 156 3.53 -15.07 -7.52
C LEU A 156 4.97 -15.58 -7.44
N VAL A 157 5.67 -15.52 -8.55
CA VAL A 157 7.13 -15.70 -8.58
C VAL A 157 7.79 -14.38 -8.23
N TRP A 158 8.74 -14.42 -7.30
CA TRP A 158 9.61 -13.29 -6.98
C TRP A 158 10.93 -13.41 -7.75
N ARG A 159 11.30 -12.33 -8.45
CA ARG A 159 12.59 -12.21 -9.14
C ARG A 159 13.47 -11.23 -8.38
N PRO A 160 14.37 -11.70 -7.50
CA PRO A 160 15.20 -10.80 -6.69
C PRO A 160 16.15 -9.95 -7.52
N GLU A 161 16.65 -10.45 -8.66
CA GLU A 161 17.60 -9.76 -9.53
C GLU A 161 17.01 -8.47 -10.13
N THR A 162 15.71 -8.45 -10.34
CA THR A 162 14.99 -7.32 -10.96
C THR A 162 13.92 -6.71 -10.04
N THR A 163 13.79 -7.21 -8.81
CA THR A 163 12.76 -6.81 -7.84
C THR A 163 11.35 -6.86 -8.43
N ARG A 164 11.03 -7.94 -9.16
CA ARG A 164 9.76 -8.09 -9.88
C ARG A 164 8.94 -9.25 -9.37
N PHE A 165 7.62 -9.07 -9.40
CA PHE A 165 6.66 -10.16 -9.27
C PHE A 165 6.20 -10.59 -10.66
N GLU A 166 6.12 -11.89 -10.87
CA GLU A 166 5.65 -12.51 -12.11
C GLU A 166 4.53 -13.51 -11.79
N ASN A 167 3.67 -13.75 -12.75
CA ASN A 167 2.66 -14.80 -12.60
C ASN A 167 3.33 -16.18 -12.55
N MET A 168 2.81 -17.07 -11.71
CA MET A 168 3.19 -18.47 -11.78
C MET A 168 2.69 -19.05 -13.10
N GLU A 169 3.52 -19.83 -13.77
CA GLU A 169 3.08 -20.57 -14.95
C GLU A 169 1.95 -21.51 -14.55
N ARG A 170 0.82 -21.39 -15.25
CA ARG A 170 -0.28 -22.36 -15.10
C ARG A 170 0.17 -23.67 -15.73
N LYS A 171 0.41 -24.70 -14.88
CA LYS A 171 0.55 -26.07 -15.36
C LYS A 171 -0.78 -26.61 -15.86
#